data_44d6a70880de8812a119dca17e313700
#
_entry.id   44d6a70880de8812a119dca17e313700
#
_cell.length_a   1.000
_cell.length_b   1.000
_cell.length_c   1.000
_cell.angle_alpha   90.00
_cell.angle_beta   90.00
_cell.angle_gamma   90.00
#
_symmetry.space_group_name_H-M   'P 1'
#
loop_
_entity.id
_entity.type
_entity.pdbx_description
1 polymer ?
#
loop_
_entity_poly.entity_id
_entity_poly.type
_entity_poly.pdbx_seq_one_letter_code
_entity_poly.pdbx_strand_id
1 'polypeptide(L)'
;MLFISKKFIINFFLSIIILGTPAVWSSDLEKIKKIDNPMSLKNLDFFDFNKNRVVIIDKNKDFYILNFWASWCAPCIKEMKSLNNLKKMLPNIKVITISQDADINDAINFFKKNKYKNLEKYYDYEKSVSKNFSLRGLPTTFIFDKSVNAFAKIEGIIEWDTDGFIKWLKNN
;
A
#
# COMPACT_ATOMS: atom_id res chain seq x y z
N MET A 1 -48.92 -59.06 -30.37
CA MET A 1 -49.50 -57.69 -30.25
C MET A 1 -48.60 -56.92 -29.31
N LEU A 2 -47.71 -56.12 -29.92
CA LEU A 2 -46.65 -55.39 -29.19
C LEU A 2 -47.17 -54.03 -28.77
N PHE A 3 -46.97 -53.67 -27.51
CA PHE A 3 -47.12 -52.27 -27.05
C PHE A 3 -45.73 -51.71 -26.70
N ILE A 4 -45.32 -50.73 -27.46
CA ILE A 4 -44.06 -50.03 -27.32
C ILE A 4 -44.26 -48.93 -26.26
N SER A 5 -43.54 -49.04 -25.15
CA SER A 5 -43.52 -48.02 -24.11
C SER A 5 -42.51 -46.94 -24.49
N LYS A 6 -42.96 -45.70 -24.65
CA LYS A 6 -42.15 -44.49 -24.85
C LYS A 6 -41.43 -44.15 -23.56
N LYS A 7 -40.11 -44.25 -23.58
CA LYS A 7 -39.26 -43.70 -22.51
C LYS A 7 -39.21 -42.19 -22.64
N PHE A 8 -39.73 -41.50 -21.63
CA PHE A 8 -39.51 -40.05 -21.41
C PHE A 8 -38.10 -39.85 -20.92
N ILE A 9 -37.26 -39.21 -21.74
CA ILE A 9 -35.95 -38.72 -21.35
C ILE A 9 -36.16 -37.32 -20.73
N ILE A 10 -36.13 -37.24 -19.41
CA ILE A 10 -36.09 -35.95 -18.69
C ILE A 10 -34.65 -35.44 -18.71
N ASN A 11 -34.39 -34.46 -19.58
CA ASN A 11 -33.15 -33.69 -19.53
C ASN A 11 -33.14 -32.79 -18.30
N PHE A 12 -32.42 -33.20 -17.29
CA PHE A 12 -32.14 -32.40 -16.10
C PHE A 12 -30.99 -31.45 -16.44
N PHE A 13 -31.34 -30.24 -16.90
CA PHE A 13 -30.36 -29.17 -17.03
C PHE A 13 -29.96 -28.72 -15.62
N LEU A 14 -28.81 -29.22 -15.15
CA LEU A 14 -28.18 -28.76 -13.93
C LEU A 14 -27.58 -27.37 -14.24
N SER A 15 -28.32 -26.30 -13.93
CA SER A 15 -27.89 -24.94 -14.00
C SER A 15 -26.84 -24.72 -12.88
N ILE A 16 -25.57 -24.82 -13.21
CA ILE A 16 -24.48 -24.45 -12.30
C ILE A 16 -24.48 -22.91 -12.20
N ILE A 17 -25.16 -22.38 -11.21
CA ILE A 17 -25.00 -20.99 -10.78
C ILE A 17 -23.60 -20.89 -10.16
N ILE A 18 -22.65 -20.42 -10.96
CA ILE A 18 -21.35 -19.99 -10.44
C ILE A 18 -21.62 -18.71 -9.65
N LEU A 19 -21.88 -18.88 -8.37
CA LEU A 19 -21.80 -17.78 -7.40
C LEU A 19 -20.35 -17.37 -7.35
N GLY A 20 -20.01 -16.32 -8.14
CA GLY A 20 -18.71 -15.68 -8.08
C GLY A 20 -18.45 -15.28 -6.62
N THR A 21 -17.51 -15.93 -5.99
CA THR A 21 -17.09 -15.63 -4.63
C THR A 21 -16.37 -14.26 -4.63
N PRO A 22 -16.87 -13.24 -3.94
CA PRO A 22 -16.15 -12.00 -3.70
C PRO A 22 -15.17 -12.21 -2.51
N ALA A 23 -14.23 -13.14 -2.63
CA ALA A 23 -13.52 -13.64 -1.45
C ALA A 23 -12.05 -13.18 -1.30
N VAL A 24 -11.53 -12.32 -2.20
CA VAL A 24 -10.12 -11.94 -2.12
C VAL A 24 -9.89 -10.49 -1.61
N TRP A 25 -10.93 -9.69 -1.52
CA TRP A 25 -10.82 -8.25 -1.24
C TRP A 25 -10.89 -7.86 0.25
N SER A 26 -11.34 -8.76 1.12
CA SER A 26 -11.55 -8.46 2.55
C SER A 26 -10.25 -8.51 3.35
N SER A 27 -9.30 -9.39 3.01
CA SER A 27 -8.14 -9.67 3.84
C SER A 27 -7.13 -8.52 3.98
N ASP A 28 -6.97 -7.68 2.95
CA ASP A 28 -5.99 -6.59 2.99
C ASP A 28 -6.49 -5.38 3.78
N LEU A 29 -7.79 -5.06 3.70
CA LEU A 29 -8.37 -3.96 4.48
C LEU A 29 -8.39 -4.26 5.98
N GLU A 30 -8.45 -5.52 6.39
CA GLU A 30 -8.37 -5.96 7.79
C GLU A 30 -7.00 -5.67 8.43
N LYS A 31 -5.96 -5.51 7.61
CA LYS A 31 -4.63 -5.11 8.09
C LYS A 31 -4.54 -3.63 8.46
N ILE A 32 -5.52 -2.83 8.05
CA ILE A 32 -5.55 -1.39 8.34
C ILE A 32 -6.02 -1.17 9.77
N LYS A 33 -5.12 -0.68 10.62
CA LYS A 33 -5.40 -0.37 12.01
C LYS A 33 -5.56 1.13 12.19
N LYS A 34 -6.60 1.56 12.88
CA LYS A 34 -6.75 2.96 13.32
C LYS A 34 -5.67 3.33 14.33
N ILE A 35 -5.31 4.60 14.33
CA ILE A 35 -4.36 5.19 15.28
C ILE A 35 -5.14 6.13 16.20
N ASP A 36 -5.19 5.80 17.50
CA ASP A 36 -5.91 6.59 18.50
C ASP A 36 -5.13 7.83 18.95
N ASN A 37 -3.79 7.73 18.98
CA ASN A 37 -2.91 8.85 19.31
C ASN A 37 -2.16 9.30 18.05
N PRO A 38 -2.70 10.25 17.27
CA PRO A 38 -2.14 10.62 15.99
C PRO A 38 -0.76 11.26 16.13
N MET A 39 0.20 10.74 15.36
CA MET A 39 1.51 11.33 15.14
C MET A 39 1.44 12.32 13.98
N SER A 40 2.25 13.38 14.01
CA SER A 40 2.27 14.37 12.95
C SER A 40 3.59 14.37 12.19
N LEU A 41 3.54 14.63 10.88
CA LEU A 41 4.74 14.81 10.05
C LEU A 41 5.43 16.18 10.26
N LYS A 42 4.79 17.13 10.95
CA LYS A 42 5.23 18.53 11.01
C LYS A 42 6.63 18.73 11.60
N ASN A 43 7.04 17.85 12.52
CA ASN A 43 8.28 18.00 13.28
C ASN A 43 9.33 16.96 12.88
N LEU A 44 9.20 16.38 11.68
CA LEU A 44 10.14 15.37 11.18
C LEU A 44 10.98 15.94 10.05
N ASP A 45 12.26 15.66 10.12
CA ASP A 45 13.22 16.02 9.06
C ASP A 45 13.39 14.84 8.09
N PHE A 46 13.11 15.10 6.83
CA PHE A 46 13.28 14.15 5.75
C PHE A 46 14.47 14.52 4.89
N PHE A 47 15.21 13.52 4.44
CA PHE A 47 16.39 13.70 3.63
C PHE A 47 16.31 12.87 2.36
N ASP A 48 16.66 13.49 1.23
CA ASP A 48 16.83 12.79 -0.04
C ASP A 48 18.10 11.91 -0.04
N PHE A 49 18.32 11.21 -1.14
CA PHE A 49 19.50 10.35 -1.29
C PHE A 49 20.84 11.14 -1.41
N ASN A 50 20.80 12.45 -1.57
CA ASN A 50 21.96 13.32 -1.56
C ASN A 50 22.18 14.00 -0.20
N LYS A 51 21.45 13.57 0.82
CA LYS A 51 21.45 14.12 2.18
C LYS A 51 20.95 15.58 2.25
N ASN A 52 20.20 16.05 1.25
CA ASN A 52 19.54 17.34 1.33
C ASN A 52 18.26 17.20 2.18
N ARG A 53 18.07 18.15 3.10
CA ARG A 53 16.79 18.24 3.84
C ARG A 53 15.69 18.68 2.89
N VAL A 54 14.55 17.99 2.95
CA VAL A 54 13.42 18.23 2.06
C VAL A 54 12.14 18.50 2.82
N VAL A 55 11.30 19.39 2.28
CA VAL A 55 9.96 19.66 2.80
C VAL A 55 8.98 18.75 2.09
N ILE A 56 8.40 17.82 2.83
CA ILE A 56 7.44 16.85 2.26
C ILE A 56 5.98 17.31 2.32
N ILE A 57 5.68 18.31 3.17
CA ILE A 57 4.31 18.79 3.36
C ILE A 57 3.94 19.72 2.20
N ASP A 58 2.85 19.36 1.51
CA ASP A 58 2.28 20.11 0.39
C ASP A 58 0.77 20.30 0.66
N LYS A 59 0.32 21.55 0.80
CA LYS A 59 -1.07 21.90 1.12
C LYS A 59 -2.09 21.44 0.07
N ASN A 60 -1.62 21.09 -1.13
CA ASN A 60 -2.45 20.57 -2.22
C ASN A 60 -2.66 19.06 -2.18
N LYS A 61 -2.24 18.39 -1.10
CA LYS A 61 -2.41 16.94 -0.95
C LYS A 61 -3.49 16.61 0.06
N ASP A 62 -4.33 15.64 -0.33
CA ASP A 62 -5.42 15.15 0.51
C ASP A 62 -4.89 14.12 1.53
N PHE A 63 -3.95 13.27 1.10
CA PHE A 63 -3.37 12.21 1.93
C PHE A 63 -1.86 12.07 1.70
N TYR A 64 -1.18 11.59 2.76
CA TYR A 64 0.23 11.18 2.70
C TYR A 64 0.34 9.72 3.10
N ILE A 65 1.05 8.94 2.32
CA ILE A 65 1.35 7.52 2.59
C ILE A 65 2.85 7.43 2.84
N LEU A 66 3.22 7.17 4.09
CA LEU A 66 4.60 7.05 4.54
C LEU A 66 4.95 5.58 4.69
N ASN A 67 5.73 5.04 3.78
CA ASN A 67 6.11 3.63 3.72
C ASN A 67 7.57 3.44 4.13
N PHE A 68 7.80 2.67 5.18
CA PHE A 68 9.12 2.23 5.63
C PHE A 68 9.45 0.88 5.00
N TRP A 69 10.56 0.82 4.28
CA TRP A 69 10.95 -0.33 3.47
C TRP A 69 12.47 -0.54 3.46
N ALA A 70 12.95 -1.65 2.89
CA ALA A 70 14.36 -1.88 2.59
C ALA A 70 14.52 -2.74 1.33
N SER A 71 15.66 -2.64 0.67
CA SER A 71 15.98 -3.37 -0.57
C SER A 71 16.10 -4.89 -0.37
N TRP A 72 16.42 -5.34 0.83
CA TRP A 72 16.48 -6.76 1.21
C TRP A 72 15.14 -7.32 1.70
N CYS A 73 14.13 -6.48 1.88
CA CYS A 73 12.81 -6.87 2.37
C CYS A 73 11.93 -7.36 1.23
N ALA A 74 11.83 -8.67 1.02
CA ALA A 74 11.06 -9.25 -0.08
C ALA A 74 9.58 -8.82 -0.14
N PRO A 75 8.80 -8.76 0.97
CA PRO A 75 7.44 -8.24 0.93
C PRO A 75 7.38 -6.74 0.57
N CYS A 76 8.37 -5.93 1.01
CA CYS A 76 8.44 -4.52 0.63
C CYS A 76 8.60 -4.34 -0.88
N ILE A 77 9.49 -5.13 -1.50
CA ILE A 77 9.74 -5.08 -2.94
C ILE A 77 8.47 -5.41 -3.74
N LYS A 78 7.68 -6.38 -3.25
CA LYS A 78 6.43 -6.78 -3.92
C LYS A 78 5.40 -5.66 -3.97
N GLU A 79 5.26 -4.87 -2.91
CA GLU A 79 4.24 -3.81 -2.86
C GLU A 79 4.64 -2.51 -3.58
N MET A 80 5.93 -2.29 -3.90
CA MET A 80 6.39 -1.06 -4.54
C MET A 80 5.70 -0.73 -5.86
N LYS A 81 5.33 -1.76 -6.64
CA LYS A 81 4.62 -1.58 -7.90
C LYS A 81 3.21 -1.03 -7.66
N SER A 82 2.45 -1.61 -6.73
CA SER A 82 1.10 -1.15 -6.41
C SER A 82 1.09 0.23 -5.75
N LEU A 83 2.07 0.56 -4.89
CA LEU A 83 2.28 1.92 -4.37
C LEU A 83 2.53 2.94 -5.49
N ASN A 84 3.40 2.60 -6.45
CA ASN A 84 3.69 3.46 -7.60
C ASN A 84 2.45 3.66 -8.50
N ASN A 85 1.64 2.62 -8.68
CA ASN A 85 0.39 2.69 -9.44
C ASN A 85 -0.66 3.52 -8.70
N LEU A 86 -0.82 3.33 -7.39
CA LEU A 86 -1.73 4.12 -6.57
C LEU A 86 -1.46 5.62 -6.72
N LYS A 87 -0.18 6.04 -6.63
CA LYS A 87 0.19 7.45 -6.83
C LYS A 87 -0.15 7.95 -8.22
N LYS A 88 -0.01 7.11 -9.26
CA LYS A 88 -0.42 7.44 -10.63
C LYS A 88 -1.94 7.61 -10.74
N MET A 89 -2.72 6.76 -10.07
CA MET A 89 -4.19 6.79 -10.08
C MET A 89 -4.75 7.96 -9.26
N LEU A 90 -4.06 8.36 -8.18
CA LEU A 90 -4.47 9.42 -7.26
C LEU A 90 -3.41 10.54 -7.21
N PRO A 91 -3.45 11.52 -8.13
CA PRO A 91 -2.45 12.60 -8.17
C PRO A 91 -2.43 13.48 -6.92
N ASN A 92 -3.55 13.55 -6.20
CA ASN A 92 -3.69 14.38 -4.99
C ASN A 92 -3.13 13.74 -3.72
N ILE A 93 -2.62 12.50 -3.77
CA ILE A 93 -1.90 11.92 -2.64
C ILE A 93 -0.39 12.10 -2.79
N LYS A 94 0.35 11.93 -1.70
CA LYS A 94 1.81 11.88 -1.69
C LYS A 94 2.25 10.50 -1.19
N VAL A 95 3.04 9.77 -1.96
CA VAL A 95 3.60 8.47 -1.55
C VAL A 95 5.08 8.64 -1.30
N ILE A 96 5.45 8.53 -0.04
CA ILE A 96 6.78 8.79 0.52
C ILE A 96 7.36 7.44 0.93
N THR A 97 8.46 7.02 0.32
CA THR A 97 9.16 5.80 0.67
C THR A 97 10.46 6.13 1.39
N ILE A 98 10.64 5.57 2.60
CA ILE A 98 11.83 5.81 3.44
C ILE A 98 12.59 4.51 3.59
N SER A 99 13.78 4.46 3.00
CA SER A 99 14.64 3.30 3.10
C SER A 99 15.21 3.13 4.51
N GLN A 100 15.18 1.89 4.97
CA GLN A 100 15.79 1.40 6.20
C GLN A 100 17.05 0.57 5.93
N ASP A 101 17.59 0.60 4.69
CA ASP A 101 18.82 -0.07 4.34
C ASP A 101 19.97 0.42 5.24
N ALA A 102 20.97 -0.43 5.48
CA ALA A 102 22.17 -0.06 6.21
C ALA A 102 23.09 0.81 5.34
N ASP A 103 23.15 0.52 4.03
CA ASP A 103 23.86 1.30 3.03
C ASP A 103 22.85 1.97 2.08
N ILE A 104 22.94 3.28 1.94
CA ILE A 104 22.10 4.07 1.02
C ILE A 104 22.24 3.60 -0.44
N ASN A 105 23.40 3.07 -0.83
CA ASN A 105 23.65 2.58 -2.18
C ASN A 105 22.71 1.42 -2.55
N ASP A 106 22.28 0.62 -1.60
CA ASP A 106 21.33 -0.47 -1.82
C ASP A 106 19.96 0.09 -2.26
N ALA A 107 19.45 1.13 -1.58
CA ALA A 107 18.22 1.82 -1.96
C ALA A 107 18.36 2.52 -3.33
N ILE A 108 19.49 3.19 -3.58
CA ILE A 108 19.77 3.85 -4.86
C ILE A 108 19.75 2.83 -6.01
N ASN A 109 20.45 1.71 -5.84
CA ASN A 109 20.53 0.65 -6.85
C ASN A 109 19.17 0.01 -7.11
N PHE A 110 18.35 -0.19 -6.05
CA PHE A 110 17.00 -0.67 -6.19
C PHE A 110 16.17 0.25 -7.10
N PHE A 111 16.15 1.56 -6.88
CA PHE A 111 15.38 2.49 -7.70
C PHE A 111 15.96 2.70 -9.10
N LYS A 112 17.28 2.61 -9.29
CA LYS A 112 17.90 2.60 -10.63
C LYS A 112 17.38 1.43 -11.46
N LYS A 113 17.27 0.24 -10.86
CA LYS A 113 16.79 -0.97 -11.53
C LYS A 113 15.29 -0.93 -11.82
N ASN A 114 14.47 -0.46 -10.88
CA ASN A 114 13.02 -0.64 -10.92
C ASN A 114 12.23 0.58 -11.43
N LYS A 115 12.84 1.71 -11.66
CA LYS A 115 12.27 2.92 -12.30
C LYS A 115 10.87 3.34 -11.82
N TYR A 116 10.56 3.22 -10.53
CA TYR A 116 9.32 3.72 -9.93
C TYR A 116 9.33 5.26 -9.88
N LYS A 117 8.72 5.90 -10.89
CA LYS A 117 8.82 7.36 -11.11
C LYS A 117 7.87 8.17 -10.23
N ASN A 118 6.79 7.55 -9.75
CA ASN A 118 5.75 8.25 -8.99
C ASN A 118 5.99 8.23 -7.47
N LEU A 119 6.98 7.47 -6.99
CA LEU A 119 7.32 7.38 -5.58
C LEU A 119 8.34 8.45 -5.20
N GLU A 120 8.12 9.13 -4.08
CA GLU A 120 9.15 9.96 -3.46
C GLU A 120 10.09 9.10 -2.64
N LYS A 121 11.39 9.37 -2.73
CA LYS A 121 12.47 8.47 -2.32
C LYS A 121 13.34 9.16 -1.30
N TYR A 122 13.33 8.66 -0.08
CA TYR A 122 14.07 9.21 1.04
C TYR A 122 14.85 8.12 1.75
N TYR A 123 15.88 8.56 2.47
CA TYR A 123 16.71 7.67 3.29
C TYR A 123 16.65 8.12 4.76
N ASP A 124 16.54 7.16 5.66
CA ASP A 124 16.41 7.43 7.10
C ASP A 124 17.78 7.53 7.77
N TYR A 125 18.46 8.66 7.53
CA TYR A 125 19.75 8.90 8.17
C TYR A 125 19.63 8.85 9.69
N GLU A 126 20.51 8.07 10.33
CA GLU A 126 20.57 7.89 11.79
C GLU A 126 19.25 7.40 12.41
N LYS A 127 18.36 6.85 11.57
CA LYS A 127 17.00 6.42 11.98
C LYS A 127 16.20 7.57 12.59
N SER A 128 16.43 8.80 12.14
CA SER A 128 15.80 10.01 12.68
C SER A 128 14.29 10.06 12.51
N VAL A 129 13.77 9.45 11.44
CA VAL A 129 12.33 9.36 11.19
C VAL A 129 11.74 8.12 11.86
N SER A 130 12.30 6.94 11.63
CA SER A 130 11.74 5.66 12.10
C SER A 130 11.65 5.55 13.62
N LYS A 131 12.55 6.18 14.36
CA LYS A 131 12.50 6.25 15.84
C LYS A 131 11.19 6.84 16.36
N ASN A 132 10.54 7.73 15.60
CA ASN A 132 9.27 8.35 15.98
C ASN A 132 8.05 7.44 15.77
N PHE A 133 8.21 6.32 15.05
CA PHE A 133 7.11 5.48 14.59
C PHE A 133 7.03 4.10 15.23
N SER A 134 7.90 3.77 16.16
CA SER A 134 7.92 2.48 16.87
C SER A 134 7.72 1.29 15.92
N LEU A 135 8.57 1.19 14.88
CA LEU A 135 8.49 0.14 13.87
C LEU A 135 8.75 -1.23 14.49
N ARG A 136 7.88 -2.21 14.20
CA ARG A 136 8.05 -3.62 14.62
C ARG A 136 8.65 -4.49 13.52
N GLY A 137 8.58 -4.04 12.27
CA GLY A 137 9.06 -4.76 11.10
C GLY A 137 8.82 -3.99 9.81
N LEU A 138 9.19 -4.59 8.68
CA LEU A 138 9.03 -4.02 7.35
C LEU A 138 8.20 -4.96 6.45
N PRO A 139 7.37 -4.43 5.55
CA PRO A 139 7.03 -3.02 5.44
C PRO A 139 6.12 -2.57 6.59
N THR A 140 6.23 -1.31 6.96
CA THR A 140 5.25 -0.64 7.82
C THR A 140 4.86 0.68 7.14
N THR A 141 3.55 0.93 7.03
CA THR A 141 3.04 2.12 6.35
C THR A 141 2.11 2.89 7.27
N PHE A 142 2.26 4.20 7.30
CA PHE A 142 1.35 5.12 7.98
C PHE A 142 0.62 5.98 6.96
N ILE A 143 -0.67 6.23 7.20
CA ILE A 143 -1.51 7.07 6.35
C ILE A 143 -1.89 8.31 7.15
N PHE A 144 -1.68 9.47 6.54
CA PHE A 144 -1.93 10.78 7.13
C PHE A 144 -2.98 11.54 6.31
N ASP A 145 -3.78 12.30 7.00
CA ASP A 145 -4.74 13.22 6.42
C ASP A 145 -4.06 14.49 5.84
N LYS A 146 -4.85 15.39 5.26
CA LYS A 146 -4.38 16.70 4.76
C LYS A 146 -3.77 17.61 5.83
N SER A 147 -4.09 17.39 7.10
CA SER A 147 -3.52 18.10 8.25
C SER A 147 -2.22 17.50 8.73
N VAL A 148 -1.76 16.44 8.03
CA VAL A 148 -0.55 15.64 8.27
C VAL A 148 -0.55 14.89 9.61
N ASN A 149 -1.73 14.51 10.09
CA ASN A 149 -1.91 13.66 11.26
C ASN A 149 -2.15 12.22 10.81
N ALA A 150 -1.40 11.28 11.40
CA ALA A 150 -1.56 9.85 11.10
C ALA A 150 -2.90 9.34 11.64
N PHE A 151 -3.73 8.74 10.81
CA PHE A 151 -5.00 8.14 11.23
C PHE A 151 -5.06 6.62 11.03
N ALA A 152 -4.16 6.07 10.23
CA ALA A 152 -4.10 4.62 10.02
C ALA A 152 -2.66 4.10 9.89
N LYS A 153 -2.48 2.82 10.26
CA LYS A 153 -1.23 2.07 10.17
C LYS A 153 -1.48 0.71 9.53
N ILE A 154 -0.57 0.29 8.66
CA ILE A 154 -0.54 -1.05 8.08
C ILE A 154 0.83 -1.68 8.40
N GLU A 155 0.81 -2.89 8.99
CA GLU A 155 2.00 -3.71 9.21
C GLU A 155 1.97 -4.89 8.25
N GLY A 156 2.99 -5.00 7.39
CA GLY A 156 3.05 -5.99 6.32
C GLY A 156 2.49 -5.48 4.98
N ILE A 157 2.56 -6.35 3.99
CA ILE A 157 2.20 -6.07 2.60
C ILE A 157 0.69 -6.02 2.38
N ILE A 158 0.23 -5.07 1.54
CA ILE A 158 -1.10 -5.05 0.91
C ILE A 158 -0.98 -4.69 -0.57
N GLU A 159 -2.05 -4.91 -1.35
CA GLU A 159 -2.19 -4.37 -2.71
C GLU A 159 -2.84 -2.98 -2.64
N TRP A 160 -2.05 -1.95 -2.96
CA TRP A 160 -2.42 -0.55 -2.78
C TRP A 160 -3.33 0.01 -3.87
N ASP A 161 -3.19 -0.47 -5.11
CA ASP A 161 -3.90 0.03 -6.31
C ASP A 161 -5.25 -0.67 -6.56
N THR A 162 -5.84 -1.26 -5.51
CA THR A 162 -7.16 -1.90 -5.57
C THR A 162 -8.30 -0.89 -5.37
N ASP A 163 -9.44 -1.13 -6.04
CA ASP A 163 -10.64 -0.31 -5.85
C ASP A 163 -11.11 -0.28 -4.40
N GLY A 164 -10.93 -1.40 -3.67
CA GLY A 164 -11.25 -1.52 -2.24
C GLY A 164 -10.46 -0.54 -1.39
N PHE A 165 -9.12 -0.51 -1.56
CA PHE A 165 -8.26 0.42 -0.83
C PHE A 165 -8.53 1.88 -1.23
N ILE A 166 -8.68 2.16 -2.52
CA ILE A 166 -8.96 3.51 -3.03
C ILE A 166 -10.28 4.04 -2.46
N LYS A 167 -11.34 3.21 -2.45
CA LYS A 167 -12.63 3.56 -1.86
C LYS A 167 -12.52 3.80 -0.36
N TRP A 168 -11.81 2.91 0.35
CA TRP A 168 -11.56 3.06 1.77
C TRP A 168 -10.84 4.40 2.05
N LEU A 169 -9.76 4.70 1.33
CA LEU A 169 -8.96 5.93 1.52
C LEU A 169 -9.81 7.20 1.31
N LYS A 170 -10.68 7.22 0.28
CA LYS A 170 -11.53 8.39 -0.03
C LYS A 170 -12.67 8.62 0.97
N ASN A 171 -13.01 7.61 1.76
CA ASN A 171 -14.10 7.66 2.75
C ASN A 171 -13.59 8.02 4.17
N ASN A 172 -12.29 8.19 4.36
CA ASN A 172 -11.65 8.57 5.62
C ASN A 172 -10.95 9.92 5.52
#